data_022c309a47b5fe58a7df2c6efa2f3ab7
#
_entry.id   022c309a47b5fe58a7df2c6efa2f3ab7
#
_cell.length_a   1.000
_cell.length_b   1.000
_cell.length_c   1.000
_cell.angle_alpha   90.00
_cell.angle_beta   90.00
_cell.angle_gamma   90.00
#
_symmetry.space_group_name_H-M   'P 1'
#
loop_
_entity.id
_entity.type
_entity.pdbx_description
1 polymer ?
#
loop_
_entity_poly.entity_id
_entity_poly.type
_entity_poly.pdbx_seq_one_letter_code
_entity_poly.pdbx_strand_id
1 'polypeptide(L)'
;MINLGSPDSTSVKDVKKYLDEFLMDERVIGKSYWFRWFLVKVIILNTRPRKSAKAYKKIWWKEGSPLIVLSRKLFNKVSNLVNFPVALAMRYGSISIYNGLKELNDKGVKKITVLPLYPHYAMSSYETVVEKVKEQSELHFPYLKIKTIRPFYNDKDYINLLSNKINDTIKKIDYDHILFSYHGIPVSHLKISDPTKSHCYKVKDCCNKKSEAHEYCYKHQVLETTKEVVKKLKIDPKKVSDAFQSRLPNEAWLKPYTDDELVRLAKSGIKNLVIVTPAFVTDCLETLEEIAMEGKEEFIDAGGESYHYVPCLNDDDSWAKLISNWAKK
;
A
#
# COMPACT_ATOMS: atom_id res chain seq x y z
N MET A 1 -7.87 3.53 -12.78
CA MET A 1 -7.11 3.65 -11.52
C MET A 1 -7.73 2.69 -10.51
N ILE A 2 -6.90 1.87 -9.82
CA ILE A 2 -7.41 0.86 -8.88
C ILE A 2 -6.65 0.96 -7.56
N ASN A 3 -7.39 1.09 -6.44
CA ASN A 3 -6.86 1.07 -5.08
C ASN A 3 -7.39 -0.15 -4.31
N LEU A 4 -7.01 -0.31 -3.03
CA LEU A 4 -7.35 -1.47 -2.21
C LEU A 4 -8.87 -1.58 -1.98
N GLY A 5 -9.46 -0.52 -1.53
CA GLY A 5 -10.84 -0.47 -1.07
C GLY A 5 -10.98 -0.27 0.43
N SER A 6 -12.21 -0.19 0.86
CA SER A 6 -12.59 0.08 2.25
C SER A 6 -14.01 -0.43 2.49
N PRO A 7 -14.41 -0.70 3.75
CA PRO A 7 -15.81 -0.95 4.08
C PRO A 7 -16.73 0.19 3.64
N ASP A 8 -17.99 -0.10 3.35
CA ASP A 8 -18.98 0.91 2.96
C ASP A 8 -19.37 1.84 4.13
N SER A 9 -19.25 1.34 5.37
CA SER A 9 -19.43 2.12 6.61
C SER A 9 -18.60 1.54 7.76
N THR A 10 -18.61 2.22 8.90
CA THR A 10 -17.98 1.73 10.14
C THR A 10 -18.86 0.73 10.91
N SER A 11 -19.98 0.26 10.32
CA SER A 11 -20.80 -0.79 10.94
C SER A 11 -20.04 -2.11 10.98
N VAL A 12 -20.23 -2.88 12.03
CA VAL A 12 -19.61 -4.22 12.14
C VAL A 12 -19.99 -5.12 10.95
N LYS A 13 -21.21 -4.94 10.42
CA LYS A 13 -21.71 -5.68 9.26
C LYS A 13 -20.91 -5.37 7.99
N ASP A 14 -20.71 -4.10 7.68
CA ASP A 14 -20.00 -3.69 6.46
C ASP A 14 -18.50 -3.98 6.57
N VAL A 15 -17.91 -3.80 7.75
CA VAL A 15 -16.54 -4.20 8.03
C VAL A 15 -16.37 -5.72 7.90
N LYS A 16 -17.31 -6.51 8.38
CA LYS A 16 -17.30 -7.98 8.23
C LYS A 16 -17.36 -8.37 6.75
N LYS A 17 -18.22 -7.74 5.95
CA LYS A 17 -18.34 -7.99 4.50
C LYS A 17 -17.03 -7.69 3.77
N TYR A 18 -16.42 -6.54 4.08
CA TYR A 18 -15.14 -6.14 3.50
C TYR A 18 -14.00 -7.09 3.87
N LEU A 19 -13.88 -7.43 5.16
CA LEU A 19 -12.85 -8.37 5.63
C LEU A 19 -13.03 -9.76 5.04
N ASP A 20 -14.25 -10.18 4.81
CA ASP A 20 -14.55 -11.46 4.18
C ASP A 20 -13.99 -11.53 2.75
N GLU A 21 -14.32 -10.53 1.93
CA GLU A 21 -13.83 -10.45 0.55
C GLU A 21 -12.30 -10.37 0.51
N PHE A 22 -11.71 -9.51 1.36
CA PHE A 22 -10.27 -9.30 1.43
C PHE A 22 -9.49 -10.54 1.88
N LEU A 23 -9.91 -11.18 2.97
CA LEU A 23 -9.17 -12.30 3.57
C LEU A 23 -9.44 -13.65 2.86
N MET A 24 -10.53 -13.74 2.08
CA MET A 24 -10.78 -14.91 1.24
C MET A 24 -10.00 -14.92 -0.07
N ASP A 25 -9.27 -13.84 -0.37
CA ASP A 25 -8.34 -13.83 -1.51
C ASP A 25 -7.13 -14.74 -1.22
N GLU A 26 -6.83 -15.65 -2.15
CA GLU A 26 -5.71 -16.59 -2.03
C GLU A 26 -4.34 -15.89 -2.09
N ARG A 27 -4.27 -14.69 -2.68
CA ARG A 27 -3.07 -13.87 -2.74
C ARG A 27 -2.82 -13.09 -1.45
N VAL A 28 -3.84 -13.00 -0.59
CA VAL A 28 -3.74 -12.41 0.77
C VAL A 28 -3.41 -13.50 1.78
N ILE A 29 -4.19 -14.59 1.78
CA ILE A 29 -3.93 -15.77 2.63
C ILE A 29 -3.64 -16.96 1.72
N GLY A 30 -2.36 -17.19 1.44
CA GLY A 30 -1.84 -18.20 0.52
C GLY A 30 -1.96 -19.65 1.04
N LYS A 31 -3.09 -20.01 1.63
CA LYS A 31 -3.40 -21.35 2.14
C LYS A 31 -4.48 -22.03 1.25
N SER A 32 -4.65 -23.34 1.39
CA SER A 32 -5.71 -24.05 0.68
C SER A 32 -7.08 -23.45 0.95
N TYR A 33 -8.01 -23.56 -0.02
CA TYR A 33 -9.33 -22.94 0.08
C TYR A 33 -10.06 -23.31 1.38
N TRP A 34 -10.12 -24.61 1.75
CA TRP A 34 -10.81 -25.07 2.96
C TRP A 34 -10.18 -24.56 4.25
N PHE A 35 -8.85 -24.51 4.32
CA PHE A 35 -8.14 -23.93 5.48
C PHE A 35 -8.42 -22.42 5.58
N ARG A 36 -8.32 -21.69 4.47
CA ARG A 36 -8.61 -20.26 4.40
C ARG A 36 -10.06 -19.98 4.77
N TRP A 37 -11.00 -20.78 4.23
CA TRP A 37 -12.42 -20.67 4.57
C TRP A 37 -12.67 -20.85 6.06
N PHE A 38 -12.13 -21.90 6.68
CA PHE A 38 -12.28 -22.14 8.11
C PHE A 38 -11.69 -21.01 8.93
N LEU A 39 -10.44 -20.62 8.66
CA LEU A 39 -9.75 -19.54 9.34
C LEU A 39 -10.53 -18.21 9.25
N VAL A 40 -10.99 -17.86 8.07
CA VAL A 40 -11.67 -16.58 7.84
C VAL A 40 -13.10 -16.63 8.38
N LYS A 41 -13.92 -17.60 7.97
CA LYS A 41 -15.34 -17.62 8.28
C LYS A 41 -15.63 -18.00 9.75
N VAL A 42 -14.86 -18.92 10.30
CA VAL A 42 -15.12 -19.43 11.65
C VAL A 42 -14.36 -18.66 12.71
N ILE A 43 -13.13 -18.25 12.45
CA ILE A 43 -12.29 -17.59 13.47
C ILE A 43 -12.29 -16.06 13.28
N ILE A 44 -11.76 -15.57 12.17
CA ILE A 44 -11.47 -14.14 12.01
C ILE A 44 -12.75 -13.30 11.97
N LEU A 45 -13.74 -13.69 11.19
CA LEU A 45 -14.98 -12.92 11.02
C LEU A 45 -15.91 -12.95 12.24
N ASN A 46 -15.62 -13.74 13.26
CA ASN A 46 -16.34 -13.73 14.52
C ASN A 46 -15.66 -12.88 15.61
N THR A 47 -14.39 -12.56 15.44
CA THR A 47 -13.59 -11.84 16.46
C THR A 47 -13.13 -10.45 15.98
N ARG A 48 -12.55 -10.36 14.78
CA ARG A 48 -11.88 -9.18 14.27
C ARG A 48 -12.81 -8.02 13.86
N PRO A 49 -14.03 -8.21 13.28
CA PRO A 49 -14.84 -7.12 12.74
C PRO A 49 -15.19 -6.03 13.74
N ARG A 50 -15.45 -6.39 15.00
CA ARG A 50 -15.74 -5.40 16.05
C ARG A 50 -14.54 -4.51 16.38
N LYS A 51 -13.32 -5.10 16.45
CA LYS A 51 -12.07 -4.36 16.66
C LYS A 51 -11.80 -3.44 15.47
N SER A 52 -11.85 -3.99 14.26
CA SER A 52 -11.63 -3.22 13.03
C SER A 52 -12.66 -2.09 12.84
N ALA A 53 -13.94 -2.31 13.18
CA ALA A 53 -14.96 -1.27 13.14
C ALA A 53 -14.65 -0.11 14.09
N LYS A 54 -14.10 -0.38 15.29
CA LYS A 54 -13.64 0.66 16.22
C LYS A 54 -12.46 1.46 15.63
N ALA A 55 -11.50 0.79 15.02
CA ALA A 55 -10.36 1.43 14.36
C ALA A 55 -10.81 2.31 13.17
N TYR A 56 -11.69 1.81 12.30
CA TYR A 56 -12.28 2.62 11.24
C TYR A 56 -13.02 3.85 11.77
N LYS A 57 -13.76 3.76 12.90
CA LYS A 57 -14.44 4.90 13.51
C LYS A 57 -13.50 6.03 13.92
N LYS A 58 -12.26 5.73 14.35
CA LYS A 58 -11.27 6.74 14.73
C LYS A 58 -10.87 7.64 13.57
N ILE A 59 -10.82 7.10 12.35
CA ILE A 59 -10.31 7.78 11.16
C ILE A 59 -11.42 8.21 10.18
N TRP A 60 -12.68 7.85 10.43
CA TRP A 60 -13.76 8.03 9.47
C TRP A 60 -14.14 9.49 9.31
N TRP A 61 -14.18 9.97 8.07
CA TRP A 61 -14.59 11.33 7.77
C TRP A 61 -16.11 11.42 7.56
N LYS A 62 -16.64 12.65 7.56
CA LYS A 62 -18.06 12.91 7.28
C LYS A 62 -18.48 12.37 5.90
N GLU A 63 -17.57 12.42 4.92
CA GLU A 63 -17.77 11.97 3.54
C GLU A 63 -17.54 10.47 3.36
N GLY A 64 -17.02 9.78 4.36
CA GLY A 64 -16.73 8.34 4.33
C GLY A 64 -15.30 7.96 4.67
N SER A 65 -14.86 6.79 4.20
CA SER A 65 -13.49 6.32 4.38
C SER A 65 -12.48 7.27 3.74
N PRO A 66 -11.41 7.69 4.46
CA PRO A 66 -10.34 8.52 3.90
C PRO A 66 -9.80 7.99 2.58
N LEU A 67 -9.52 6.67 2.49
CA LEU A 67 -9.03 6.04 1.27
C LEU A 67 -9.98 6.26 0.08
N ILE A 68 -11.28 6.10 0.28
CA ILE A 68 -12.26 6.28 -0.79
C ILE A 68 -12.39 7.76 -1.17
N VAL A 69 -12.48 8.66 -0.19
CA VAL A 69 -12.63 10.10 -0.42
C VAL A 69 -11.40 10.65 -1.16
N LEU A 70 -10.20 10.33 -0.70
CA LEU A 70 -8.95 10.77 -1.33
C LEU A 70 -8.76 10.17 -2.72
N SER A 71 -9.10 8.88 -2.91
CA SER A 71 -9.06 8.26 -4.23
C SER A 71 -10.03 8.91 -5.21
N ARG A 72 -11.23 9.32 -4.77
CA ARG A 72 -12.19 10.08 -5.61
C ARG A 72 -11.69 11.48 -5.94
N LYS A 73 -11.08 12.19 -4.98
CA LYS A 73 -10.47 13.50 -5.24
C LYS A 73 -9.36 13.39 -6.27
N LEU A 74 -8.46 12.41 -6.11
CA LEU A 74 -7.40 12.13 -7.07
C LEU A 74 -7.97 11.77 -8.45
N PHE A 75 -8.97 10.90 -8.51
CA PHE A 75 -9.68 10.54 -9.75
C PHE A 75 -10.24 11.76 -10.48
N ASN A 76 -10.92 12.66 -9.76
CA ASN A 76 -11.47 13.88 -10.35
C ASN A 76 -10.37 14.76 -10.95
N LYS A 77 -9.25 14.96 -10.23
CA LYS A 77 -8.10 15.73 -10.73
C LYS A 77 -7.48 15.09 -11.98
N VAL A 78 -7.26 13.78 -11.97
CA VAL A 78 -6.73 13.06 -13.15
C VAL A 78 -7.69 13.16 -14.33
N SER A 79 -8.99 12.96 -14.11
CA SER A 79 -10.01 13.07 -15.15
C SER A 79 -10.05 14.44 -15.83
N ASN A 80 -9.79 15.51 -15.06
CA ASN A 80 -9.72 16.88 -15.59
C ASN A 80 -8.43 17.17 -16.39
N LEU A 81 -7.39 16.33 -16.25
CA LEU A 81 -6.09 16.50 -16.91
C LEU A 81 -5.95 15.71 -18.22
N VAL A 82 -6.95 14.89 -18.55
CA VAL A 82 -6.93 14.05 -19.75
C VAL A 82 -8.21 14.23 -20.58
N ASN A 83 -8.14 13.91 -21.86
CA ASN A 83 -9.26 14.03 -22.80
C ASN A 83 -9.89 12.67 -23.18
N PHE A 84 -9.64 11.64 -22.39
CA PHE A 84 -10.18 10.29 -22.57
C PHE A 84 -10.85 9.82 -21.27
N PRO A 85 -11.78 8.84 -21.34
CA PRO A 85 -12.48 8.34 -20.17
C PRO A 85 -11.51 7.74 -19.14
N VAL A 86 -11.74 8.06 -17.86
CA VAL A 86 -11.08 7.46 -16.71
C VAL A 86 -12.14 6.79 -15.86
N ALA A 87 -11.80 5.67 -15.21
CA ALA A 87 -12.63 5.03 -14.19
C ALA A 87 -11.83 4.80 -12.91
N LEU A 88 -12.52 4.88 -11.78
CA LEU A 88 -11.99 4.51 -10.47
C LEU A 88 -12.59 3.19 -10.03
N ALA A 89 -11.78 2.26 -9.59
CA ALA A 89 -12.21 1.00 -9.02
C ALA A 89 -11.40 0.67 -7.76
N MET A 90 -11.95 -0.25 -6.96
CA MET A 90 -11.31 -0.82 -5.80
C MET A 90 -11.16 -2.32 -5.97
N ARG A 91 -10.09 -2.88 -5.41
CA ARG A 91 -9.90 -4.33 -5.45
C ARG A 91 -10.96 -5.05 -4.61
N TYR A 92 -11.35 -4.43 -3.48
CA TYR A 92 -12.36 -4.95 -2.56
C TYR A 92 -13.40 -3.89 -2.24
N GLY A 93 -14.64 -4.32 -1.99
CA GLY A 93 -15.75 -3.44 -1.64
C GLY A 93 -16.64 -3.06 -2.81
N SER A 94 -17.50 -2.07 -2.62
CA SER A 94 -18.62 -1.74 -3.52
C SER A 94 -18.21 -1.12 -4.85
N ILE A 95 -17.06 -0.44 -4.92
CA ILE A 95 -16.55 0.20 -6.16
C ILE A 95 -15.73 -0.83 -6.96
N SER A 96 -16.40 -1.81 -7.55
CA SER A 96 -15.75 -2.99 -8.09
C SER A 96 -14.98 -2.75 -9.40
N ILE A 97 -13.97 -3.59 -9.66
CA ILE A 97 -13.22 -3.61 -10.92
C ILE A 97 -14.16 -3.87 -12.11
N TYR A 98 -15.15 -4.79 -11.96
CA TYR A 98 -16.16 -5.03 -12.97
C TYR A 98 -16.90 -3.74 -13.39
N ASN A 99 -17.36 -2.95 -12.41
CA ASN A 99 -18.09 -1.72 -12.69
C ASN A 99 -17.19 -0.69 -13.40
N GLY A 100 -15.90 -0.59 -13.02
CA GLY A 100 -14.96 0.29 -13.71
C GLY A 100 -14.69 -0.12 -15.17
N LEU A 101 -14.54 -1.42 -15.43
CA LEU A 101 -14.40 -1.96 -16.79
C LEU A 101 -15.67 -1.75 -17.61
N LYS A 102 -16.85 -2.01 -17.00
CA LYS A 102 -18.15 -1.79 -17.64
C LYS A 102 -18.34 -0.33 -18.01
N GLU A 103 -18.07 0.60 -17.11
CA GLU A 103 -18.16 2.04 -17.38
C GLU A 103 -17.34 2.47 -18.61
N LEU A 104 -16.08 2.01 -18.69
CA LEU A 104 -15.22 2.32 -19.84
C LEU A 104 -15.71 1.64 -21.12
N ASN A 105 -16.19 0.41 -21.04
CA ASN A 105 -16.76 -0.31 -22.16
C ASN A 105 -18.01 0.40 -22.71
N ASP A 106 -18.92 0.82 -21.85
CA ASP A 106 -20.15 1.52 -22.23
C ASP A 106 -19.86 2.86 -22.92
N LYS A 107 -18.68 3.47 -22.61
CA LYS A 107 -18.14 4.65 -23.32
C LYS A 107 -17.40 4.31 -24.61
N GLY A 108 -17.45 3.05 -25.08
CA GLY A 108 -16.84 2.62 -26.37
C GLY A 108 -15.31 2.44 -26.32
N VAL A 109 -14.68 2.45 -25.13
CA VAL A 109 -13.24 2.23 -24.98
C VAL A 109 -12.87 0.81 -25.40
N LYS A 110 -11.78 0.67 -26.17
CA LYS A 110 -11.26 -0.64 -26.65
C LYS A 110 -9.89 -0.98 -26.05
N LYS A 111 -9.14 0.04 -25.60
CA LYS A 111 -7.83 -0.14 -24.97
C LYS A 111 -7.84 0.54 -23.62
N ILE A 112 -7.48 -0.19 -22.56
CA ILE A 112 -7.48 0.32 -21.19
C ILE A 112 -6.08 0.20 -20.62
N THR A 113 -5.57 1.32 -20.09
CA THR A 113 -4.38 1.32 -19.24
C THR A 113 -4.81 1.25 -17.79
N VAL A 114 -4.47 0.14 -17.12
CA VAL A 114 -4.74 -0.09 -15.70
C VAL A 114 -3.57 0.44 -14.88
N LEU A 115 -3.86 1.30 -13.92
CA LEU A 115 -2.92 1.77 -12.91
C LEU A 115 -3.33 1.23 -11.54
N PRO A 116 -2.69 0.15 -11.05
CA PRO A 116 -2.77 -0.21 -9.63
C PRO A 116 -2.05 0.86 -8.80
N LEU A 117 -2.72 1.41 -7.78
CA LEU A 117 -2.15 2.47 -6.93
C LEU A 117 -1.22 1.89 -5.85
N TYR A 118 -0.31 1.01 -6.27
CA TYR A 118 0.70 0.36 -5.43
C TYR A 118 2.08 0.54 -6.05
N PRO A 119 3.00 1.23 -5.36
CA PRO A 119 4.34 1.45 -5.87
C PRO A 119 5.15 0.17 -6.03
N HIS A 120 4.89 -0.82 -5.17
CA HIS A 120 5.68 -2.04 -5.02
C HIS A 120 4.88 -3.28 -5.44
N TYR A 121 5.58 -4.27 -5.98
CA TYR A 121 5.00 -5.58 -6.25
C TYR A 121 4.77 -6.36 -4.95
N ALA A 122 3.55 -6.76 -4.70
CA ALA A 122 3.21 -7.77 -3.70
C ALA A 122 2.02 -8.60 -4.19
N MET A 123 1.99 -9.90 -3.86
CA MET A 123 0.86 -10.79 -4.21
C MET A 123 -0.46 -10.23 -3.68
N SER A 124 -0.46 -9.75 -2.42
CA SER A 124 -1.65 -9.27 -1.71
C SER A 124 -2.10 -7.85 -2.08
N SER A 125 -1.41 -7.15 -2.97
CA SER A 125 -1.77 -5.79 -3.40
C SER A 125 -1.73 -5.65 -4.93
N TYR A 126 -0.57 -5.49 -5.52
CA TYR A 126 -0.41 -5.28 -6.96
C TYR A 126 -0.91 -6.48 -7.78
N GLU A 127 -0.43 -7.68 -7.48
CA GLU A 127 -0.74 -8.89 -8.25
C GLU A 127 -2.23 -9.23 -8.20
N THR A 128 -2.86 -9.19 -7.01
CA THR A 128 -4.29 -9.48 -6.89
C THR A 128 -5.16 -8.52 -7.72
N VAL A 129 -4.74 -7.24 -7.88
CA VAL A 129 -5.43 -6.29 -8.78
C VAL A 129 -5.28 -6.71 -10.23
N VAL A 130 -4.05 -7.03 -10.67
CA VAL A 130 -3.77 -7.42 -12.06
C VAL A 130 -4.57 -8.67 -12.44
N GLU A 131 -4.56 -9.67 -11.58
CA GLU A 131 -5.29 -10.93 -11.82
C GLU A 131 -6.81 -10.72 -11.81
N LYS A 132 -7.34 -9.87 -10.91
CA LYS A 132 -8.77 -9.57 -10.89
C LYS A 132 -9.24 -8.81 -12.11
N VAL A 133 -8.42 -7.87 -12.61
CA VAL A 133 -8.68 -7.18 -13.88
C VAL A 133 -8.69 -8.16 -15.04
N LYS A 134 -7.72 -9.07 -15.09
CA LYS A 134 -7.63 -10.11 -16.12
C LYS A 134 -8.86 -11.02 -16.09
N GLU A 135 -9.21 -11.57 -14.92
CA GLU A 135 -10.39 -12.41 -14.72
C GLU A 135 -11.66 -11.71 -15.22
N GLN A 136 -11.91 -10.47 -14.78
CA GLN A 136 -13.13 -9.74 -15.13
C GLN A 136 -13.16 -9.34 -16.61
N SER A 137 -11.99 -9.03 -17.19
CA SER A 137 -11.88 -8.72 -18.62
C SER A 137 -12.12 -9.94 -19.49
N GLU A 138 -11.51 -11.08 -19.19
CA GLU A 138 -11.68 -12.33 -19.96
C GLU A 138 -13.12 -12.84 -19.89
N LEU A 139 -13.75 -12.73 -18.71
CA LEU A 139 -15.11 -13.23 -18.50
C LEU A 139 -16.20 -12.35 -19.16
N HIS A 140 -16.05 -11.02 -19.08
CA HIS A 140 -17.14 -10.11 -19.43
C HIS A 140 -16.83 -9.20 -20.62
N PHE A 141 -15.55 -8.94 -20.92
CA PHE A 141 -15.10 -7.98 -21.92
C PHE A 141 -13.90 -8.50 -22.73
N PRO A 142 -13.98 -9.70 -23.35
CA PRO A 142 -12.81 -10.40 -23.94
C PRO A 142 -12.14 -9.64 -25.09
N TYR A 143 -12.80 -8.64 -25.65
CA TYR A 143 -12.27 -7.79 -26.72
C TYR A 143 -11.51 -6.57 -26.21
N LEU A 144 -11.51 -6.28 -24.91
CA LEU A 144 -10.74 -5.19 -24.34
C LEU A 144 -9.24 -5.52 -24.32
N LYS A 145 -8.43 -4.61 -24.82
CA LYS A 145 -6.98 -4.73 -24.72
C LYS A 145 -6.52 -4.04 -23.42
N ILE A 146 -6.01 -4.84 -22.50
CA ILE A 146 -5.55 -4.36 -21.20
C ILE A 146 -4.03 -4.21 -21.21
N LYS A 147 -3.54 -3.02 -20.83
CA LYS A 147 -2.15 -2.74 -20.48
C LYS A 147 -2.10 -2.36 -19.01
N THR A 148 -1.21 -2.95 -18.22
CA THR A 148 -1.04 -2.59 -16.80
C THR A 148 0.27 -1.84 -16.59
N ILE A 149 0.22 -0.72 -15.87
CA ILE A 149 1.41 -0.01 -15.40
C ILE A 149 2.13 -0.89 -14.38
N ARG A 150 3.42 -1.13 -14.58
CA ARG A 150 4.27 -1.90 -13.67
C ARG A 150 4.45 -1.19 -12.31
N PRO A 151 4.90 -1.89 -11.27
CA PRO A 151 5.33 -1.25 -10.02
C PRO A 151 6.31 -0.11 -10.30
N PHE A 152 6.07 1.04 -9.69
CA PHE A 152 6.79 2.28 -9.99
C PHE A 152 7.70 2.74 -8.85
N TYR A 153 8.11 1.79 -8.00
CA TYR A 153 8.90 1.98 -6.78
C TYR A 153 10.19 2.79 -6.95
N ASN A 154 10.79 2.77 -8.14
CA ASN A 154 12.03 3.49 -8.49
C ASN A 154 11.83 4.46 -9.69
N ASP A 155 10.59 4.75 -10.07
CA ASP A 155 10.32 5.78 -11.08
C ASP A 155 10.82 7.14 -10.58
N LYS A 156 11.60 7.83 -11.40
CA LYS A 156 12.28 9.08 -11.02
C LYS A 156 11.30 10.18 -10.60
N ASP A 157 10.17 10.29 -11.28
CA ASP A 157 9.19 11.32 -11.00
C ASP A 157 8.42 10.99 -9.72
N TYR A 158 8.07 9.71 -9.51
CA TYR A 158 7.49 9.25 -8.25
C TYR A 158 8.44 9.49 -7.06
N ILE A 159 9.71 9.12 -7.18
CA ILE A 159 10.72 9.38 -6.13
C ILE A 159 10.87 10.87 -5.86
N ASN A 160 10.82 11.71 -6.90
CA ASN A 160 10.85 13.16 -6.73
C ASN A 160 9.65 13.67 -5.92
N LEU A 161 8.43 13.21 -6.23
CA LEU A 161 7.22 13.61 -5.51
C LEU A 161 7.26 13.15 -4.05
N LEU A 162 7.62 11.90 -3.81
CA LEU A 162 7.77 11.36 -2.45
C LEU A 162 8.83 12.14 -1.65
N SER A 163 9.98 12.40 -2.26
CA SER A 163 11.05 13.17 -1.64
C SER A 163 10.61 14.59 -1.31
N ASN A 164 9.91 15.26 -2.20
CA ASN A 164 9.38 16.61 -1.94
C ASN A 164 8.40 16.59 -0.77
N LYS A 165 7.49 15.62 -0.72
CA LYS A 165 6.54 15.45 0.39
C LYS A 165 7.23 15.30 1.74
N ILE A 166 8.26 14.46 1.80
CA ILE A 166 9.09 14.28 3.01
C ILE A 166 9.82 15.58 3.37
N ASN A 167 10.44 16.21 2.38
CA ASN A 167 11.21 17.43 2.56
C ASN A 167 10.35 18.61 3.09
N ASP A 168 9.10 18.71 2.67
CA ASP A 168 8.17 19.73 3.15
C ASP A 168 7.80 19.56 4.63
N THR A 169 7.95 18.34 5.16
CA THR A 169 7.81 18.07 6.59
C THR A 169 9.12 18.36 7.31
N ILE A 170 10.23 17.77 6.90
CA ILE A 170 11.51 17.82 7.62
C ILE A 170 12.13 19.22 7.64
N LYS A 171 11.84 20.09 6.67
CA LYS A 171 12.27 21.49 6.67
C LYS A 171 11.71 22.35 7.81
N LYS A 172 10.60 21.93 8.40
CA LYS A 172 9.84 22.72 9.38
C LYS A 172 10.09 22.29 10.81
N ILE A 173 10.88 21.24 11.00
CA ILE A 173 11.06 20.59 12.29
C ILE A 173 12.52 20.15 12.47
N ASP A 174 12.95 20.06 13.69
CA ASP A 174 14.15 19.31 14.05
C ASP A 174 13.78 17.83 14.18
N TYR A 175 14.61 16.95 13.64
CA TYR A 175 14.42 15.51 13.74
C TYR A 175 15.76 14.78 13.97
N ASP A 176 15.67 13.68 14.70
CA ASP A 176 16.83 12.83 14.97
C ASP A 176 16.90 11.66 13.99
N HIS A 177 15.73 11.13 13.57
CA HIS A 177 15.65 9.94 12.77
C HIS A 177 14.42 9.94 11.84
N ILE A 178 14.54 9.27 10.67
CA ILE A 178 13.43 9.01 9.76
C ILE A 178 13.22 7.50 9.67
N LEU A 179 12.04 7.03 10.04
CA LEU A 179 11.63 5.64 9.91
C LEU A 179 10.74 5.47 8.67
N PHE A 180 11.18 4.65 7.72
CA PHE A 180 10.38 4.21 6.59
C PHE A 180 9.61 2.94 6.98
N SER A 181 8.32 3.07 7.27
CA SER A 181 7.45 1.96 7.62
C SER A 181 6.71 1.46 6.39
N TYR A 182 6.91 0.21 6.03
CA TYR A 182 6.24 -0.46 4.93
C TYR A 182 5.24 -1.49 5.46
N HIS A 183 4.16 -1.74 4.73
CA HIS A 183 3.29 -2.86 5.11
C HIS A 183 4.07 -4.17 5.06
N GLY A 184 4.04 -4.94 6.14
CA GLY A 184 4.68 -6.24 6.19
C GLY A 184 3.98 -7.25 5.27
N ILE A 185 4.75 -8.20 4.77
CA ILE A 185 4.23 -9.37 4.07
C ILE A 185 4.89 -10.65 4.58
N PRO A 186 4.22 -11.80 4.45
CA PRO A 186 4.83 -13.09 4.77
C PRO A 186 6.09 -13.35 3.91
N VAL A 187 7.13 -13.89 4.52
CA VAL A 187 8.35 -14.32 3.80
C VAL A 187 8.03 -15.38 2.74
N SER A 188 6.99 -16.19 2.95
CA SER A 188 6.50 -17.16 1.99
C SER A 188 6.08 -16.50 0.66
N HIS A 189 5.47 -15.31 0.68
CA HIS A 189 5.09 -14.57 -0.53
C HIS A 189 6.31 -14.23 -1.40
N LEU A 190 7.42 -13.80 -0.78
CA LEU A 190 8.66 -13.51 -1.53
C LEU A 190 9.23 -14.76 -2.21
N LYS A 191 9.16 -15.90 -1.54
CA LYS A 191 9.62 -17.18 -2.12
C LYS A 191 8.70 -17.67 -3.25
N ILE A 192 7.40 -17.43 -3.13
CA ILE A 192 6.41 -17.79 -4.16
C ILE A 192 6.59 -16.89 -5.39
N SER A 193 6.77 -15.59 -5.20
CA SER A 193 6.92 -14.60 -6.27
C SER A 193 8.29 -14.65 -6.98
N ASP A 194 9.29 -15.32 -6.41
CA ASP A 194 10.61 -15.46 -7.02
C ASP A 194 10.55 -16.39 -8.25
N PRO A 195 10.69 -15.88 -9.50
CA PRO A 195 10.62 -16.69 -10.70
C PRO A 195 11.76 -17.70 -10.78
N THR A 196 12.91 -17.38 -10.17
CA THR A 196 14.09 -18.26 -10.17
C THR A 196 13.94 -19.43 -9.18
N LYS A 197 13.04 -19.30 -8.19
CA LYS A 197 12.88 -20.25 -7.08
C LYS A 197 14.15 -20.51 -6.26
N SER A 198 15.21 -19.74 -6.49
CA SER A 198 16.55 -19.96 -5.92
C SER A 198 17.22 -18.71 -5.34
N HIS A 199 16.61 -17.53 -5.45
CA HIS A 199 17.21 -16.26 -5.06
C HIS A 199 16.70 -15.73 -3.73
N CYS A 200 15.39 -15.45 -3.62
CA CYS A 200 14.80 -14.79 -2.44
C CYS A 200 14.91 -15.63 -1.18
N TYR A 201 15.60 -15.12 -0.15
CA TYR A 201 15.91 -15.82 1.11
C TYR A 201 16.71 -17.12 0.98
N LYS A 202 17.29 -17.39 -0.20
CA LYS A 202 18.22 -18.50 -0.44
C LYS A 202 19.64 -17.99 -0.67
N VAL A 203 19.78 -16.84 -1.27
CA VAL A 203 21.08 -16.17 -1.46
C VAL A 203 21.31 -15.20 -0.30
N LYS A 204 22.49 -15.25 0.32
CA LYS A 204 22.90 -14.26 1.34
C LYS A 204 22.88 -12.87 0.72
N ASP A 205 22.25 -11.91 1.40
CA ASP A 205 22.09 -10.52 0.94
C ASP A 205 21.45 -10.40 -0.45
N CYS A 206 20.40 -11.20 -0.68
CA CYS A 206 19.75 -11.36 -1.98
C CYS A 206 19.19 -10.04 -2.56
N CYS A 207 18.78 -9.07 -1.73
CA CYS A 207 18.26 -7.79 -2.21
C CYS A 207 19.33 -6.91 -2.88
N ASN A 208 20.63 -7.10 -2.57
CA ASN A 208 21.74 -6.35 -3.15
C ASN A 208 22.45 -7.09 -4.29
N LYS A 209 22.13 -8.37 -4.51
CA LYS A 209 22.69 -9.17 -5.60
C LYS A 209 21.75 -9.19 -6.78
N LYS A 210 22.20 -8.68 -7.94
CA LYS A 210 21.40 -8.58 -9.18
C LYS A 210 20.71 -9.91 -9.52
N SER A 211 19.39 -9.86 -9.73
CA SER A 211 18.58 -11.00 -10.11
C SER A 211 17.30 -10.55 -10.79
N GLU A 212 16.74 -11.36 -11.69
CA GLU A 212 15.39 -11.16 -12.25
C GLU A 212 14.29 -11.25 -11.18
N ALA A 213 14.58 -11.91 -10.04
CA ALA A 213 13.67 -11.93 -8.89
C ALA A 213 13.30 -10.54 -8.37
N HIS A 214 14.15 -9.53 -8.59
CA HIS A 214 13.92 -8.16 -8.12
C HIS A 214 12.67 -7.51 -8.73
N GLU A 215 12.28 -7.91 -9.94
CA GLU A 215 11.04 -7.45 -10.58
C GLU A 215 9.78 -7.83 -9.77
N TYR A 216 9.86 -8.92 -9.00
CA TYR A 216 8.77 -9.49 -8.20
C TYR A 216 9.05 -9.51 -6.70
N CYS A 217 10.16 -8.93 -6.26
CA CYS A 217 10.58 -8.96 -4.86
C CYS A 217 10.20 -7.68 -4.13
N TYR A 218 9.12 -7.74 -3.35
CA TYR A 218 8.66 -6.63 -2.52
C TYR A 218 9.77 -6.04 -1.65
N LYS A 219 10.53 -6.90 -0.94
CA LYS A 219 11.60 -6.44 -0.04
C LYS A 219 12.68 -5.64 -0.78
N HIS A 220 13.13 -6.12 -1.94
CA HIS A 220 14.09 -5.36 -2.75
C HIS A 220 13.52 -4.00 -3.16
N GLN A 221 12.28 -3.97 -3.64
CA GLN A 221 11.65 -2.77 -4.15
C GLN A 221 11.45 -1.70 -3.08
N VAL A 222 11.03 -2.07 -1.86
CA VAL A 222 10.88 -1.10 -0.77
C VAL A 222 12.24 -0.54 -0.32
N LEU A 223 13.27 -1.36 -0.23
CA LEU A 223 14.63 -0.91 0.10
C LEU A 223 15.21 0.03 -0.97
N GLU A 224 14.96 -0.22 -2.25
CA GLU A 224 15.35 0.68 -3.34
C GLU A 224 14.59 2.02 -3.25
N THR A 225 13.30 2.03 -2.90
CA THR A 225 12.55 3.28 -2.67
C THR A 225 13.19 4.11 -1.57
N THR A 226 13.47 3.52 -0.41
CA THR A 226 14.17 4.23 0.69
C THR A 226 15.52 4.78 0.23
N LYS A 227 16.33 3.96 -0.40
CA LYS A 227 17.66 4.32 -0.89
C LYS A 227 17.62 5.50 -1.87
N GLU A 228 16.72 5.48 -2.86
CA GLU A 228 16.60 6.58 -3.83
C GLU A 228 16.08 7.87 -3.17
N VAL A 229 15.15 7.81 -2.21
CA VAL A 229 14.69 8.96 -1.44
C VAL A 229 15.81 9.54 -0.58
N VAL A 230 16.53 8.71 0.18
CA VAL A 230 17.64 9.13 1.05
C VAL A 230 18.74 9.80 0.22
N LYS A 231 19.10 9.20 -0.92
CA LYS A 231 20.07 9.78 -1.87
C LYS A 231 19.59 11.13 -2.41
N LYS A 232 18.32 11.24 -2.80
CA LYS A 232 17.73 12.44 -3.34
C LYS A 232 17.71 13.59 -2.34
N LEU A 233 17.36 13.29 -1.10
CA LEU A 233 17.30 14.27 0.00
C LEU A 233 18.66 14.53 0.65
N LYS A 234 19.70 13.78 0.31
CA LYS A 234 21.04 13.84 0.92
C LYS A 234 21.02 13.67 2.44
N ILE A 235 20.13 12.81 2.93
CA ILE A 235 20.01 12.47 4.35
C ILE A 235 21.17 11.55 4.74
N ASP A 236 21.73 11.73 5.93
CA ASP A 236 22.71 10.80 6.50
C ASP A 236 22.06 9.42 6.68
N PRO A 237 22.55 8.35 6.04
CA PRO A 237 22.01 7.01 6.18
C PRO A 237 21.93 6.50 7.63
N LYS A 238 22.74 7.02 8.54
CA LYS A 238 22.70 6.69 9.98
C LYS A 238 21.44 7.20 10.68
N LYS A 239 20.78 8.21 10.09
CA LYS A 239 19.52 8.77 10.57
C LYS A 239 18.30 8.15 9.92
N VAL A 240 18.43 6.97 9.29
CA VAL A 240 17.34 6.33 8.56
C VAL A 240 17.30 4.84 8.88
N SER A 241 16.10 4.32 9.03
CA SER A 241 15.85 2.86 9.09
C SER A 241 14.56 2.49 8.35
N ASP A 242 14.48 1.21 7.97
CA ASP A 242 13.29 0.58 7.39
C ASP A 242 12.67 -0.38 8.38
N ALA A 243 11.33 -0.39 8.47
CA ALA A 243 10.59 -1.36 9.26
C ALA A 243 9.30 -1.80 8.54
N PHE A 244 8.66 -2.85 9.08
CA PHE A 244 7.47 -3.46 8.49
C PHE A 244 6.34 -3.54 9.52
N GLN A 245 5.19 -2.97 9.17
CA GLN A 245 3.98 -2.93 10.01
C GLN A 245 3.02 -4.08 9.72
N SER A 246 2.03 -4.28 10.60
CA SER A 246 0.85 -5.14 10.36
C SER A 246 1.16 -6.63 10.22
N ARG A 247 1.93 -7.22 11.14
CA ARG A 247 2.18 -8.67 11.14
C ARG A 247 1.00 -9.49 11.64
N LEU A 248 0.87 -10.72 11.14
CA LEU A 248 -0.01 -11.74 11.69
C LEU A 248 0.80 -12.82 12.43
N PRO A 249 0.23 -13.45 13.50
CA PRO A 249 0.89 -14.54 14.18
C PRO A 249 0.99 -15.81 13.30
N ASN A 250 1.82 -16.76 13.73
CA ASN A 250 1.98 -18.11 13.17
C ASN A 250 2.61 -18.20 11.77
N GLU A 251 3.24 -17.14 11.27
CA GLU A 251 4.04 -17.15 10.05
C GLU A 251 5.20 -16.16 10.15
N ALA A 252 6.29 -16.42 9.44
CA ALA A 252 7.43 -15.50 9.39
C ALA A 252 7.09 -14.32 8.46
N TRP A 253 7.12 -13.11 9.00
CA TRP A 253 6.93 -11.85 8.29
C TRP A 253 8.23 -11.10 8.13
N LEU A 254 8.25 -10.12 7.22
CA LEU A 254 9.39 -9.23 7.05
C LEU A 254 9.72 -8.49 8.36
N LYS A 255 11.01 -8.31 8.60
CA LYS A 255 11.57 -7.64 9.80
C LYS A 255 12.56 -6.55 9.39
N PRO A 256 12.86 -5.58 10.33
CA PRO A 256 12.32 -5.42 11.67
C PRO A 256 10.83 -5.02 11.66
N TYR A 257 10.12 -5.24 12.76
CA TYR A 257 8.73 -4.81 12.90
C TYR A 257 8.66 -3.35 13.35
N THR A 258 7.67 -2.60 12.84
CA THR A 258 7.57 -1.16 13.10
C THR A 258 7.34 -0.85 14.58
N ASP A 259 6.44 -1.58 15.25
CA ASP A 259 6.19 -1.45 16.69
C ASP A 259 7.47 -1.69 17.54
N ASP A 260 8.20 -2.78 17.27
CA ASP A 260 9.47 -3.07 17.93
C ASP A 260 10.52 -1.98 17.67
N GLU A 261 10.57 -1.45 16.42
CA GLU A 261 11.54 -0.45 16.01
C GLU A 261 11.25 0.93 16.62
N LEU A 262 9.99 1.32 16.76
CA LEU A 262 9.58 2.56 17.45
C LEU A 262 10.08 2.56 18.90
N VAL A 263 9.83 1.48 19.63
CA VAL A 263 10.30 1.31 21.02
C VAL A 263 11.84 1.29 21.10
N ARG A 264 12.50 0.59 20.16
CA ARG A 264 13.97 0.54 20.11
C ARG A 264 14.59 1.91 19.88
N LEU A 265 14.06 2.68 18.92
CA LEU A 265 14.55 4.01 18.60
C LEU A 265 14.41 4.97 19.80
N ALA A 266 13.22 5.03 20.42
CA ALA A 266 13.00 5.86 21.60
C ALA A 266 13.97 5.50 22.75
N LYS A 267 14.12 4.21 23.04
CA LYS A 267 15.06 3.72 24.08
C LYS A 267 16.53 3.96 23.73
N SER A 268 16.89 4.10 22.46
CA SER A 268 18.25 4.44 22.03
C SER A 268 18.58 5.93 22.10
N GLY A 269 17.63 6.76 22.56
CA GLY A 269 17.81 8.22 22.73
C GLY A 269 17.29 9.05 21.57
N ILE A 270 16.61 8.47 20.58
CA ILE A 270 15.90 9.22 19.53
C ILE A 270 14.68 9.89 20.16
N LYS A 271 14.62 11.22 20.10
CA LYS A 271 13.57 12.05 20.70
C LYS A 271 12.56 12.55 19.67
N ASN A 272 13.04 12.88 18.49
CA ASN A 272 12.23 13.49 17.43
C ASN A 272 12.22 12.58 16.20
N LEU A 273 11.10 11.87 16.00
CA LEU A 273 10.96 10.89 14.92
C LEU A 273 10.09 11.44 13.80
N VAL A 274 10.55 11.27 12.57
CA VAL A 274 9.73 11.37 11.35
C VAL A 274 9.40 9.98 10.86
N ILE A 275 8.14 9.71 10.52
CA ILE A 275 7.73 8.44 9.95
C ILE A 275 7.05 8.61 8.59
N VAL A 276 7.41 7.74 7.66
CA VAL A 276 6.94 7.73 6.27
C VAL A 276 6.43 6.36 5.91
N THR A 277 5.34 6.26 5.14
CA THR A 277 4.72 5.00 4.75
C THR A 277 4.66 4.82 3.22
N PRO A 278 5.80 4.63 2.51
CA PRO A 278 5.83 4.70 1.06
C PRO A 278 5.19 3.51 0.33
N ALA A 279 4.76 2.47 1.02
CA ALA A 279 3.95 1.41 0.41
C ALA A 279 2.54 1.91 0.02
N PHE A 280 2.13 3.03 0.59
CA PHE A 280 0.83 3.64 0.41
C PHE A 280 0.96 4.98 -0.33
N VAL A 281 0.17 5.16 -1.39
CA VAL A 281 0.04 6.47 -2.08
C VAL A 281 -1.19 7.24 -1.63
N THR A 282 -2.07 6.60 -0.87
CA THR A 282 -3.31 7.17 -0.32
C THR A 282 -3.45 6.78 1.14
N ASP A 283 -3.73 7.74 2.01
CA ASP A 283 -3.97 7.50 3.43
C ASP A 283 -5.17 6.58 3.64
N CYS A 284 -5.00 5.63 4.56
CA CYS A 284 -5.94 4.55 4.84
C CYS A 284 -5.92 4.19 6.34
N LEU A 285 -6.53 3.08 6.72
CA LEU A 285 -6.55 2.62 8.10
C LEU A 285 -5.14 2.39 8.64
N GLU A 286 -4.31 1.73 7.85
CA GLU A 286 -2.95 1.33 8.20
C GLU A 286 -2.02 2.54 8.39
N THR A 287 -2.26 3.63 7.68
CA THR A 287 -1.42 4.84 7.80
C THR A 287 -1.91 5.78 8.90
N LEU A 288 -3.23 5.99 9.00
CA LEU A 288 -3.81 6.98 9.91
C LEU A 288 -3.99 6.42 11.33
N GLU A 289 -4.51 5.18 11.46
CA GLU A 289 -4.77 4.60 12.78
C GLU A 289 -3.53 3.89 13.31
N GLU A 290 -2.98 2.91 12.59
CA GLU A 290 -1.85 2.11 13.06
C GLU A 290 -0.57 2.95 13.20
N ILE A 291 -0.23 3.76 12.17
CA ILE A 291 1.05 4.51 12.18
C ILE A 291 0.92 5.90 12.80
N ALA A 292 -0.06 6.72 12.35
CA ALA A 292 -0.11 8.10 12.82
C ALA A 292 -0.70 8.25 14.23
N MET A 293 -1.52 7.29 14.70
CA MET A 293 -2.10 7.32 16.05
C MET A 293 -1.42 6.32 16.98
N GLU A 294 -1.56 5.00 16.76
CA GLU A 294 -1.00 3.98 17.65
C GLU A 294 0.53 4.05 17.69
N GLY A 295 1.21 4.15 16.54
CA GLY A 295 2.67 4.28 16.49
C GLY A 295 3.20 5.52 17.20
N LYS A 296 2.44 6.64 17.19
CA LYS A 296 2.79 7.83 17.96
C LYS A 296 2.72 7.55 19.47
N GLU A 297 1.63 6.92 19.92
CA GLU A 297 1.47 6.54 21.34
C GLU A 297 2.62 5.63 21.79
N GLU A 298 2.94 4.58 21.02
CA GLU A 298 4.04 3.66 21.34
C GLU A 298 5.41 4.34 21.42
N PHE A 299 5.72 5.26 20.48
CA PHE A 299 7.00 5.97 20.47
C PHE A 299 7.12 6.92 21.68
N ILE A 300 6.08 7.70 21.98
CA ILE A 300 6.05 8.65 23.10
C ILE A 300 6.13 7.90 24.43
N ASP A 301 5.35 6.84 24.61
CA ASP A 301 5.35 6.03 25.82
C ASP A 301 6.71 5.35 26.08
N ALA A 302 7.44 5.04 25.01
CA ALA A 302 8.78 4.48 25.08
C ALA A 302 9.88 5.53 25.41
N GLY A 303 9.55 6.84 25.51
CA GLY A 303 10.46 7.92 25.88
C GLY A 303 10.84 8.85 24.74
N GLY A 304 10.17 8.79 23.59
CA GLY A 304 10.22 9.82 22.54
C GLY A 304 9.55 11.11 22.96
N GLU A 305 9.82 12.22 22.27
CA GLU A 305 9.27 13.55 22.58
C GLU A 305 8.37 14.10 21.48
N SER A 306 8.74 13.90 20.22
CA SER A 306 7.94 14.32 19.09
C SER A 306 7.88 13.26 18.00
N TYR A 307 6.72 13.15 17.33
CA TYR A 307 6.45 12.17 16.30
C TYR A 307 5.72 12.83 15.13
N HIS A 308 6.32 12.81 13.96
CA HIS A 308 5.82 13.50 12.78
C HIS A 308 5.53 12.50 11.66
N TYR A 309 4.25 12.22 11.43
CA TYR A 309 3.79 11.42 10.31
C TYR A 309 3.80 12.26 9.03
N VAL A 310 4.43 11.74 7.97
CA VAL A 310 4.39 12.33 6.63
C VAL A 310 3.18 11.74 5.88
N PRO A 311 2.14 12.54 5.57
CA PRO A 311 0.98 12.04 4.83
C PRO A 311 1.36 11.48 3.46
N CYS A 312 0.61 10.47 2.98
CA CYS A 312 0.75 9.94 1.64
C CYS A 312 0.59 11.02 0.55
N LEU A 313 0.85 10.69 -0.71
CA LEU A 313 0.65 11.62 -1.83
C LEU A 313 -0.81 12.05 -2.00
N ASN A 314 -1.74 11.18 -1.64
CA ASN A 314 -3.18 11.44 -1.61
C ASN A 314 -3.71 11.98 -2.95
N ASP A 315 -4.30 13.16 -2.92
CA ASP A 315 -4.81 13.88 -4.08
C ASP A 315 -3.92 15.07 -4.49
N ASP A 316 -2.61 15.00 -4.22
CA ASP A 316 -1.65 16.04 -4.63
C ASP A 316 -1.71 16.29 -6.13
N ASP A 317 -1.65 17.58 -6.53
CA ASP A 317 -1.79 17.98 -7.94
C ASP A 317 -0.64 17.45 -8.80
N SER A 318 0.57 17.42 -8.24
CA SER A 318 1.74 16.89 -8.95
C SER A 318 1.65 15.38 -9.13
N TRP A 319 1.06 14.67 -8.17
CA TRP A 319 0.75 13.25 -8.27
C TRP A 319 -0.32 12.98 -9.33
N ALA A 320 -1.42 13.75 -9.35
CA ALA A 320 -2.44 13.66 -10.39
C ALA A 320 -1.86 13.91 -11.81
N LYS A 321 -0.95 14.90 -11.93
CA LYS A 321 -0.24 15.20 -13.18
C LYS A 321 0.66 14.05 -13.62
N LEU A 322 1.40 13.42 -12.70
CA LEU A 322 2.25 12.26 -13.02
C LEU A 322 1.41 11.09 -13.52
N ILE A 323 0.30 10.76 -12.83
CA ILE A 323 -0.64 9.73 -13.27
C ILE A 323 -1.18 10.03 -14.67
N SER A 324 -1.60 11.28 -14.93
CA SER A 324 -2.10 11.67 -16.26
C SER A 324 -1.05 11.49 -17.37
N ASN A 325 0.23 11.75 -17.07
CA ASN A 325 1.33 11.52 -18.01
C ASN A 325 1.56 10.02 -18.28
N TRP A 326 1.47 9.17 -17.26
CA TRP A 326 1.57 7.72 -17.46
C TRP A 326 0.40 7.16 -18.29
N ALA A 327 -0.80 7.70 -18.09
CA ALA A 327 -1.99 7.26 -18.83
C ALA A 327 -1.97 7.65 -20.32
N LYS A 328 -1.18 8.66 -20.70
CA LYS A 328 -0.99 9.10 -22.11
C LYS A 328 0.06 8.28 -22.88
N LYS A 329 0.90 7.52 -22.19
CA LYS A 329 1.94 6.63 -22.77
C LYS A 329 1.37 5.24 -23.09
#